data_5499acb50ddaba4f66a7845b187a64af
#
_entry.id   5499acb50ddaba4f66a7845b187a64af
#
_cell.length_a   1.000
_cell.length_b   1.000
_cell.length_c   1.000
_cell.angle_alpha   90.00
_cell.angle_beta   90.00
_cell.angle_gamma   90.00
#
_symmetry.space_group_name_H-M   'P 1'
#
loop_
_entity.id
_entity.type
_entity.pdbx_description
1 polymer ?
#
loop_
_entity_poly.entity_id
_entity_poly.type
_entity_poly.pdbx_seq_one_letter_code
_entity_poly.pdbx_strand_id
1 'polypeptide(L)'
;MTKEGESINLGFSCYALKTYFILNKLDMFETKKINDWVNYINSFQTQDGSYVDENYIHCFENLRFKDRAKDYGKKFLNFFGQEYLINNDVILNSIRAESKQAISTLAQLDKSNKIPYSNFPKNKDQINDYFNNLNWNKPWSSGAQVAALAV
;
A
#
# COMPACT_ATOMS: atom_id res chain seq x y z
N MET A 1 15.57 4.60 13.50
CA MET A 1 14.63 3.70 12.79
C MET A 1 14.31 2.56 13.73
N THR A 2 13.08 2.06 13.80
CA THR A 2 12.75 0.88 14.60
C THR A 2 13.23 -0.38 13.88
N LYS A 3 13.49 -1.47 14.61
CA LYS A 3 13.90 -2.74 13.99
C LYS A 3 12.86 -3.27 12.99
N GLU A 4 11.59 -3.06 13.28
CA GLU A 4 10.49 -3.41 12.36
C GLU A 4 10.55 -2.54 11.08
N GLY A 5 10.87 -1.25 11.21
CA GLY A 5 11.00 -0.35 10.06
C GLY A 5 12.18 -0.66 9.14
N GLU A 6 13.24 -1.30 9.67
CA GLU A 6 14.40 -1.70 8.85
C GLU A 6 14.06 -2.81 7.84
N SER A 7 13.03 -3.59 8.09
CA SER A 7 12.61 -4.69 7.23
C SER A 7 11.61 -4.28 6.13
N ILE A 8 11.03 -3.07 6.20
CA ILE A 8 10.10 -2.55 5.19
C ILE A 8 10.91 -1.99 4.03
N ASN A 9 10.74 -2.54 2.85
CA ASN A 9 11.61 -2.25 1.72
C ASN A 9 10.90 -1.58 0.54
N LEU A 10 9.71 -2.04 0.17
CA LEU A 10 8.98 -1.52 -0.99
C LEU A 10 8.65 -0.04 -0.85
N GLY A 11 7.97 0.33 0.23
CA GLY A 11 7.54 1.70 0.48
C GLY A 11 8.73 2.68 0.51
N PHE A 12 9.80 2.34 1.24
CA PHE A 12 10.99 3.18 1.33
C PHE A 12 11.72 3.29 0.00
N SER A 13 11.79 2.22 -0.80
CA SER A 13 12.38 2.26 -2.14
C SER A 13 11.60 3.19 -3.07
N CYS A 14 10.27 3.13 -3.02
CA CYS A 14 9.41 4.03 -3.78
C CYS A 14 9.58 5.49 -3.34
N TYR A 15 9.59 5.78 -2.04
CA TYR A 15 9.78 7.13 -1.52
C TYR A 15 11.14 7.70 -1.88
N ALA A 16 12.20 6.88 -1.81
CA ALA A 16 13.53 7.33 -2.19
C ALA A 16 13.58 7.74 -3.67
N LEU A 17 13.06 6.89 -4.59
CA LEU A 17 13.00 7.23 -6.02
C LEU A 17 12.16 8.49 -6.28
N LYS A 18 10.98 8.60 -5.67
CA LYS A 18 10.14 9.81 -5.78
C LYS A 18 10.86 11.05 -5.30
N THR A 19 11.63 10.95 -4.21
CA THR A 19 12.42 12.08 -3.69
C THR A 19 13.45 12.53 -4.72
N TYR A 20 14.21 11.61 -5.31
CA TYR A 20 15.18 11.96 -6.36
C TYR A 20 14.49 12.52 -7.60
N PHE A 21 13.34 11.97 -7.99
CA PHE A 21 12.53 12.50 -9.10
C PHE A 21 12.08 13.94 -8.84
N ILE A 22 11.48 14.20 -7.68
CA ILE A 22 10.99 15.56 -7.30
C ILE A 22 12.14 16.57 -7.23
N LEU A 23 13.30 16.15 -6.73
CA LEU A 23 14.49 17.00 -6.65
C LEU A 23 15.21 17.15 -8.01
N ASN A 24 14.70 16.51 -9.06
CA ASN A 24 15.36 16.45 -10.37
C ASN A 24 16.81 15.97 -10.29
N LYS A 25 17.05 14.88 -9.56
CA LYS A 25 18.36 14.29 -9.27
C LYS A 25 18.52 12.85 -9.75
N LEU A 26 17.62 12.37 -10.61
CA LEU A 26 17.72 11.01 -11.16
C LEU A 26 18.93 10.85 -12.09
N ASP A 27 19.37 11.91 -12.72
CA ASP A 27 20.57 11.98 -13.57
C ASP A 27 21.88 11.71 -12.83
N MET A 28 21.87 11.77 -11.49
CA MET A 28 23.01 11.38 -10.65
C MET A 28 23.27 9.87 -10.68
N PHE A 29 22.32 9.07 -11.15
CA PHE A 29 22.42 7.62 -11.19
C PHE A 29 22.59 7.11 -12.62
N GLU A 30 23.46 6.12 -12.78
CA GLU A 30 23.56 5.40 -14.03
C GLU A 30 22.23 4.70 -14.37
N THR A 31 21.91 4.63 -15.65
CA THR A 31 20.69 3.95 -16.14
C THR A 31 20.56 2.53 -15.61
N LYS A 32 21.68 1.81 -15.48
CA LYS A 32 21.72 0.47 -14.89
C LYS A 32 21.15 0.48 -13.46
N LYS A 33 21.59 1.42 -12.61
CA LYS A 33 21.15 1.52 -11.23
C LYS A 33 19.65 1.83 -11.13
N ILE A 34 19.15 2.71 -11.99
CA ILE A 34 17.70 2.99 -12.07
C ILE A 34 16.92 1.72 -12.46
N ASN A 35 17.42 0.97 -13.45
CA ASN A 35 16.78 -0.27 -13.87
C ASN A 35 16.83 -1.36 -12.79
N ASP A 36 17.94 -1.47 -12.07
CA ASP A 36 18.06 -2.41 -10.94
C ASP A 36 17.05 -2.06 -9.85
N TRP A 37 16.85 -0.77 -9.57
CA TRP A 37 15.87 -0.29 -8.60
C TRP A 37 14.42 -0.56 -9.06
N VAL A 38 14.12 -0.31 -10.33
CA VAL A 38 12.82 -0.66 -10.94
C VAL A 38 12.57 -2.16 -10.86
N ASN A 39 13.57 -2.99 -11.15
CA ASN A 39 13.46 -4.44 -11.01
C ASN A 39 13.23 -4.87 -9.57
N TYR A 40 13.88 -4.21 -8.62
CA TYR A 40 13.68 -4.45 -7.21
C TYR A 40 12.24 -4.11 -6.79
N ILE A 41 11.69 -2.96 -7.16
CA ILE A 41 10.28 -2.63 -6.92
C ILE A 41 9.37 -3.69 -7.55
N ASN A 42 9.62 -4.07 -8.79
CA ASN A 42 8.83 -5.08 -9.49
C ASN A 42 8.96 -6.50 -8.90
N SER A 43 9.97 -6.77 -8.05
CA SER A 43 10.09 -8.06 -7.37
C SER A 43 9.05 -8.28 -6.26
N PHE A 44 8.42 -7.21 -5.80
CA PHE A 44 7.30 -7.29 -4.84
C PHE A 44 5.94 -7.54 -5.50
N GLN A 45 5.90 -7.67 -6.83
CA GLN A 45 4.65 -7.86 -7.56
C GLN A 45 4.16 -9.30 -7.45
N THR A 46 2.88 -9.46 -7.13
CA THR A 46 2.19 -10.74 -7.05
C THR A 46 1.58 -11.15 -8.40
N GLN A 47 1.00 -12.34 -8.47
CA GLN A 47 0.42 -12.88 -9.71
C GLN A 47 -0.79 -12.08 -10.22
N ASP A 48 -1.52 -11.39 -9.34
CA ASP A 48 -2.66 -10.54 -9.70
C ASP A 48 -2.24 -9.11 -10.07
N GLY A 49 -0.93 -8.84 -10.05
CA GLY A 49 -0.34 -7.55 -10.36
C GLY A 49 -0.30 -6.56 -9.19
N SER A 50 -0.80 -6.93 -8.02
CA SER A 50 -0.63 -6.12 -6.80
C SER A 50 0.81 -6.14 -6.31
N TYR A 51 1.17 -5.19 -5.47
CA TYR A 51 2.47 -5.13 -4.81
C TYR A 51 2.30 -5.36 -3.32
N VAL A 52 3.11 -6.26 -2.76
CA VAL A 52 3.03 -6.67 -1.36
C VAL A 52 4.43 -6.75 -0.77
N ASP A 53 4.69 -5.96 0.26
CA ASP A 53 5.82 -6.16 1.15
C ASP A 53 5.34 -6.95 2.37
N GLU A 54 5.68 -8.24 2.44
CA GLU A 54 5.25 -9.12 3.52
C GLU A 54 5.67 -8.59 4.89
N ASN A 55 6.84 -7.97 4.99
CA ASN A 55 7.31 -7.39 6.24
C ASN A 55 6.42 -6.22 6.69
N TYR A 56 5.93 -5.42 5.74
CA TYR A 56 4.97 -4.35 6.05
C TYR A 56 3.64 -4.91 6.56
N ILE A 57 3.12 -5.95 5.92
CA ILE A 57 1.90 -6.64 6.37
C ILE A 57 2.10 -7.23 7.78
N HIS A 58 3.22 -7.90 8.03
CA HIS A 58 3.55 -8.43 9.36
C HIS A 58 3.68 -7.34 10.43
N CYS A 59 4.19 -6.15 10.10
CA CYS A 59 4.19 -5.03 11.04
C CYS A 59 2.77 -4.64 11.47
N PHE A 60 1.80 -4.62 10.55
CA PHE A 60 0.39 -4.37 10.89
C PHE A 60 -0.21 -5.47 11.76
N GLU A 61 0.07 -6.71 11.46
CA GLU A 61 -0.39 -7.85 12.27
C GLU A 61 0.17 -7.76 13.69
N ASN A 62 1.46 -7.48 13.84
CA ASN A 62 2.12 -7.33 15.15
C ASN A 62 1.63 -6.13 15.95
N LEU A 63 1.43 -4.97 15.33
CA LEU A 63 0.83 -3.79 15.97
C LEU A 63 -0.58 -4.11 16.45
N ARG A 64 -1.33 -4.83 15.67
CA ARG A 64 -2.67 -5.28 15.97
C ARG A 64 -2.73 -6.27 17.14
N PHE A 65 -1.74 -7.17 17.27
CA PHE A 65 -1.61 -8.02 18.45
C PHE A 65 -1.32 -7.21 19.72
N LYS A 66 -0.44 -6.21 19.64
CA LYS A 66 -0.12 -5.31 20.77
C LYS A 66 -1.32 -4.46 21.18
N ASP A 67 -2.09 -3.95 20.22
CA ASP A 67 -3.30 -3.18 20.49
C ASP A 67 -4.42 -4.07 21.04
N ARG A 68 -4.54 -5.31 20.55
CA ARG A 68 -5.44 -6.31 21.13
C ARG A 68 -5.09 -6.64 22.59
N ALA A 69 -3.81 -6.85 22.88
CA ALA A 69 -3.38 -7.14 24.25
C ALA A 69 -3.70 -5.97 25.20
N LYS A 70 -3.56 -4.71 24.74
CA LYS A 70 -3.97 -3.51 25.49
C LYS A 70 -5.49 -3.40 25.60
N ASP A 71 -6.23 -3.76 24.55
CA ASP A 71 -7.69 -3.76 24.54
C ASP A 71 -8.29 -4.90 25.39
N TYR A 72 -7.64 -6.06 25.47
CA TYR A 72 -8.05 -7.11 26.42
C TYR A 72 -7.93 -6.62 27.87
N GLY A 73 -6.87 -5.87 28.20
CA GLY A 73 -6.74 -5.24 29.50
C GLY A 73 -7.85 -4.19 29.78
N LYS A 74 -8.29 -3.44 28.76
CA LYS A 74 -9.41 -2.48 28.87
C LYS A 74 -10.79 -3.16 28.83
N LYS A 75 -10.94 -4.24 28.06
CA LYS A 75 -12.21 -5.00 27.95
C LYS A 75 -12.56 -5.77 29.22
N PHE A 76 -11.58 -6.13 30.03
CA PHE A 76 -11.85 -6.67 31.37
C PHE A 76 -12.52 -5.63 32.30
N LEU A 77 -12.39 -4.35 31.96
CA LEU A 77 -13.01 -3.24 32.68
C LEU A 77 -14.35 -2.77 32.05
N ASN A 78 -14.62 -3.12 30.76
CA ASN A 78 -15.84 -2.68 30.07
C ASN A 78 -16.57 -3.90 29.45
N PHE A 79 -17.48 -4.48 30.26
CA PHE A 79 -18.25 -5.70 29.97
C PHE A 79 -19.34 -5.56 28.90
N PHE A 80 -19.21 -4.70 27.87
CA PHE A 80 -20.17 -4.63 26.77
C PHE A 80 -19.49 -4.52 25.40
N GLY A 81 -19.88 -5.51 24.58
CA GLY A 81 -19.36 -5.86 23.28
C GLY A 81 -19.29 -4.77 22.22
N GLN A 82 -18.19 -4.80 21.52
CA GLN A 82 -18.16 -4.67 20.06
C GLN A 82 -17.12 -5.67 19.57
N GLU A 83 -17.59 -6.65 18.79
CA GLU A 83 -16.74 -7.54 18.00
C GLU A 83 -15.91 -6.66 17.07
N TYR A 84 -14.66 -6.46 17.41
CA TYR A 84 -13.66 -6.03 16.46
C TYR A 84 -13.38 -7.22 15.55
N LEU A 85 -14.25 -7.43 14.56
CA LEU A 85 -13.98 -8.25 13.41
C LEU A 85 -12.62 -7.78 12.86
N ILE A 86 -11.74 -8.75 12.64
CA ILE A 86 -10.49 -8.55 11.91
C ILE A 86 -10.89 -8.08 10.53
N ASN A 87 -10.85 -6.78 10.32
CA ASN A 87 -11.32 -6.22 9.07
C ASN A 87 -10.27 -6.58 8.03
N ASN A 88 -10.55 -7.56 7.18
CA ASN A 88 -9.77 -7.86 5.97
C ASN A 88 -9.54 -6.58 5.14
N ASP A 89 -10.40 -5.58 5.31
CA ASP A 89 -10.29 -4.27 4.69
C ASP A 89 -8.96 -3.55 5.01
N VAL A 90 -8.38 -3.73 6.20
CA VAL A 90 -7.12 -3.04 6.56
C VAL A 90 -5.97 -3.61 5.75
N ILE A 91 -5.86 -4.93 5.65
CA ILE A 91 -4.82 -5.59 4.85
C ILE A 91 -5.03 -5.27 3.37
N LEU A 92 -6.25 -5.38 2.88
CA LEU A 92 -6.58 -5.07 1.50
C LEU A 92 -6.29 -3.60 1.15
N ASN A 93 -6.60 -2.68 2.04
CA ASN A 93 -6.29 -1.25 1.86
C ASN A 93 -4.79 -1.00 1.90
N SER A 94 -4.02 -1.74 2.70
CA SER A 94 -2.56 -1.65 2.74
C SER A 94 -1.96 -2.14 1.42
N ILE A 95 -2.41 -3.28 0.90
CA ILE A 95 -1.99 -3.81 -0.41
C ILE A 95 -2.31 -2.82 -1.54
N ARG A 96 -3.50 -2.21 -1.52
CA ARG A 96 -3.88 -1.18 -2.48
C ARG A 96 -2.99 0.06 -2.39
N ALA A 97 -2.66 0.49 -1.18
CA ALA A 97 -1.78 1.64 -0.96
C ALA A 97 -0.35 1.36 -1.45
N GLU A 98 0.20 0.18 -1.19
CA GLU A 98 1.52 -0.22 -1.69
C GLU A 98 1.52 -0.36 -3.22
N SER A 99 0.48 -0.98 -3.79
CA SER A 99 0.34 -1.10 -5.24
C SER A 99 0.28 0.27 -5.92
N LYS A 100 -0.55 1.19 -5.40
CA LYS A 100 -0.58 2.58 -5.86
C LYS A 100 0.80 3.22 -5.78
N GLN A 101 1.48 3.06 -4.63
CA GLN A 101 2.80 3.66 -4.41
C GLN A 101 3.82 3.15 -5.42
N ALA A 102 3.86 1.85 -5.68
CA ALA A 102 4.75 1.24 -6.64
C ALA A 102 4.44 1.68 -8.08
N ILE A 103 3.18 1.54 -8.51
CA ILE A 103 2.74 1.88 -9.88
C ILE A 103 3.02 3.35 -10.17
N SER A 104 2.66 4.27 -9.26
CA SER A 104 2.91 5.71 -9.45
C SER A 104 4.41 6.05 -9.48
N THR A 105 5.24 5.33 -8.73
CA THR A 105 6.69 5.52 -8.77
C THR A 105 7.26 5.07 -10.11
N LEU A 106 6.82 3.91 -10.62
CA LEU A 106 7.25 3.42 -11.92
C LEU A 106 6.79 4.34 -13.05
N ALA A 107 5.55 4.81 -13.02
CA ALA A 107 5.02 5.75 -14.01
C ALA A 107 5.80 7.07 -14.06
N GLN A 108 6.24 7.61 -12.92
CA GLN A 108 7.11 8.81 -12.87
C GLN A 108 8.48 8.60 -13.54
N LEU A 109 8.91 7.36 -13.70
CA LEU A 109 10.18 7.00 -14.34
C LEU A 109 9.98 6.55 -15.81
N ASP A 110 8.80 6.74 -16.37
CA ASP A 110 8.41 6.17 -17.67
C ASP A 110 8.62 4.65 -17.74
N LYS A 111 8.35 3.98 -16.62
CA LYS A 111 8.42 2.52 -16.47
C LYS A 111 7.05 1.97 -16.14
N SER A 112 6.88 0.68 -16.41
CA SER A 112 5.62 -0.01 -16.11
C SER A 112 5.85 -1.20 -15.18
N ASN A 113 4.78 -1.57 -14.48
CA ASN A 113 4.68 -2.84 -13.78
C ASN A 113 4.75 -4.02 -14.77
N LYS A 114 5.33 -5.14 -14.34
CA LYS A 114 5.48 -6.35 -15.18
C LYS A 114 4.14 -7.03 -15.47
N ILE A 115 3.25 -7.03 -14.48
CA ILE A 115 1.94 -7.68 -14.53
C ILE A 115 0.88 -6.59 -14.34
N PRO A 116 -0.12 -6.47 -15.23
CA PRO A 116 -1.21 -5.52 -15.04
C PRO A 116 -1.96 -5.79 -13.74
N TYR A 117 -2.25 -4.75 -12.95
CA TYR A 117 -3.02 -4.89 -11.73
C TYR A 117 -4.47 -5.23 -12.05
N SER A 118 -4.91 -6.43 -11.70
CA SER A 118 -6.22 -6.98 -12.11
C SER A 118 -7.39 -6.39 -11.33
N ASN A 119 -7.16 -5.94 -10.09
CA ASN A 119 -8.19 -5.48 -9.16
C ASN A 119 -8.59 -4.01 -9.33
N PHE A 120 -8.12 -3.35 -10.39
CA PHE A 120 -8.58 -2.02 -10.77
C PHE A 120 -9.83 -2.10 -11.66
N PRO A 121 -10.81 -1.21 -11.45
CA PRO A 121 -11.93 -1.06 -12.37
C PRO A 121 -11.42 -0.60 -13.75
N LYS A 122 -11.88 -1.28 -14.82
CA LYS A 122 -11.35 -1.11 -16.18
C LYS A 122 -12.29 -0.34 -17.11
N ASN A 123 -13.52 -0.07 -16.67
CA ASN A 123 -14.54 0.62 -17.46
C ASN A 123 -15.41 1.49 -16.55
N LYS A 124 -16.27 2.33 -17.19
CA LYS A 124 -17.11 3.28 -16.48
C LYS A 124 -18.06 2.65 -15.46
N ASP A 125 -18.63 1.50 -15.81
CA ASP A 125 -19.59 0.82 -14.91
C ASP A 125 -18.88 0.28 -13.68
N GLN A 126 -17.74 -0.37 -13.85
CA GLN A 126 -16.90 -0.84 -12.74
C GLN A 126 -16.40 0.32 -11.86
N ILE A 127 -16.07 1.48 -12.46
CA ILE A 127 -15.69 2.68 -11.71
C ILE A 127 -16.89 3.17 -10.88
N ASN A 128 -18.07 3.27 -11.47
CA ASN A 128 -19.27 3.69 -10.77
C ASN A 128 -19.60 2.73 -9.61
N ASP A 129 -19.55 1.43 -9.86
CA ASP A 129 -19.76 0.41 -8.82
C ASP A 129 -18.72 0.52 -7.69
N TYR A 130 -17.48 0.76 -8.05
CA TYR A 130 -16.42 0.96 -7.07
C TYR A 130 -16.71 2.18 -6.17
N PHE A 131 -17.11 3.32 -6.75
CA PHE A 131 -17.47 4.52 -6.00
C PHE A 131 -18.72 4.31 -5.12
N ASN A 132 -19.72 3.61 -5.61
CA ASN A 132 -20.96 3.34 -4.89
C ASN A 132 -20.73 2.41 -3.69
N ASN A 133 -19.75 1.52 -3.78
CA ASN A 133 -19.39 0.59 -2.71
C ASN A 133 -18.44 1.18 -1.65
N LEU A 134 -17.96 2.42 -1.82
CA LEU A 134 -17.13 3.07 -0.82
C LEU A 134 -17.94 3.50 0.41
N ASN A 135 -17.34 3.32 1.58
CA ASN A 135 -17.93 3.79 2.82
C ASN A 135 -17.69 5.30 3.02
N TRP A 136 -18.57 6.13 2.49
CA TRP A 136 -18.48 7.59 2.56
C TRP A 136 -18.64 8.16 3.98
N ASN A 137 -19.07 7.35 4.95
CA ASN A 137 -19.00 7.73 6.38
C ASN A 137 -17.57 7.77 6.91
N LYS A 138 -16.59 7.25 6.14
CA LYS A 138 -15.16 7.30 6.42
C LYS A 138 -14.43 8.05 5.30
N PRO A 139 -14.57 9.37 5.18
CA PRO A 139 -14.16 10.14 3.99
C PRO A 139 -12.65 10.04 3.70
N TRP A 140 -11.79 9.97 4.72
CA TRP A 140 -10.35 9.78 4.52
C TRP A 140 -10.01 8.44 3.88
N SER A 141 -10.64 7.36 4.35
CA SER A 141 -10.43 6.03 3.77
C SER A 141 -10.94 5.94 2.35
N SER A 142 -12.15 6.45 2.10
CA SER A 142 -12.76 6.46 0.77
C SER A 142 -12.00 7.37 -0.20
N GLY A 143 -11.58 8.55 0.25
CA GLY A 143 -10.75 9.46 -0.53
C GLY A 143 -9.39 8.86 -0.92
N ALA A 144 -8.75 8.12 -0.02
CA ALA A 144 -7.52 7.41 -0.33
C ALA A 144 -7.71 6.32 -1.39
N GLN A 145 -8.84 5.62 -1.38
CA GLN A 145 -9.19 4.62 -2.39
C GLN A 145 -9.50 5.25 -3.74
N VAL A 146 -10.23 6.38 -3.76
CA VAL A 146 -10.47 7.15 -4.98
C VAL A 146 -9.16 7.66 -5.57
N ALA A 147 -8.29 8.25 -4.74
CA ALA A 147 -6.99 8.72 -5.20
C ALA A 147 -6.10 7.59 -5.76
N ALA A 148 -6.35 6.34 -5.38
CA ALA A 148 -5.65 5.20 -5.95
C ALA A 148 -6.08 4.88 -7.40
N LEU A 149 -7.27 5.30 -7.82
CA LEU A 149 -7.74 5.12 -9.21
C LEU A 149 -7.17 6.17 -10.18
N ALA A 150 -6.65 7.29 -9.67
CA ALA A 150 -6.14 8.39 -10.47
C ALA A 150 -4.65 8.24 -10.85
N VAL A 151 -4.04 7.11 -10.53
CA VAL A 151 -2.64 6.76 -10.80
C VAL A 151 -2.57 5.66 -11.83
#